data_2ad2c87f7934b4dad7617d58dded5757
#
_entry.id   2ad2c87f7934b4dad7617d58dded5757
#
_cell.length_a   1.000
_cell.length_b   1.000
_cell.length_c   1.000
_cell.angle_alpha   90.00
_cell.angle_beta   90.00
_cell.angle_gamma   90.00
#
_symmetry.space_group_name_H-M   'P 1'
#
loop_
_entity.id
_entity.type
_entity.pdbx_description
1 polymer ?
#
loop_
_entity_poly.entity_id
_entity_poly.type
_entity_poly.pdbx_seq_one_letter_code
_entity_poly.pdbx_strand_id
1 'polypeptide(L)'
;MSESGLDAAQAKMRDAGVDPIAIDVFSSYYTQIKEGRTGIIPEDSISPLTDPDRLDDVTVDDEVAADALDHTVIIKLNGGLGTSMGLDRAKSLLPVRNGKSFLDIIVGQVRAAREQHGARLPLLFMDSFNTRDDTL
;
A
#
# COMPACT_ATOMS: atom_id res chain seq x y z
N MET A 1 5.99 0.61 -28.94
CA MET A 1 5.71 -0.69 -28.30
C MET A 1 5.19 -1.66 -29.34
N SER A 2 5.66 -2.90 -29.35
CA SER A 2 5.30 -3.92 -30.36
C SER A 2 4.72 -5.18 -29.71
N GLU A 3 4.02 -6.02 -30.46
CA GLU A 3 3.57 -7.32 -29.96
C GLU A 3 4.75 -8.22 -29.60
N SER A 4 5.78 -8.26 -30.45
CA SER A 4 7.01 -9.01 -30.15
C SER A 4 7.73 -8.54 -28.87
N GLY A 5 7.60 -7.26 -28.50
CA GLY A 5 8.11 -6.74 -27.24
C GLY A 5 7.33 -7.22 -26.01
N LEU A 6 6.01 -7.35 -26.15
CA LEU A 6 5.16 -7.94 -25.11
C LEU A 6 5.50 -9.41 -24.89
N ASP A 7 5.57 -10.18 -25.99
CA ASP A 7 5.89 -11.61 -25.94
C ASP A 7 7.25 -11.86 -25.28
N ALA A 8 8.26 -11.07 -25.65
CA ALA A 8 9.61 -11.16 -25.05
C ALA A 8 9.61 -10.83 -23.55
N ALA A 9 8.87 -9.81 -23.15
CA ALA A 9 8.72 -9.45 -21.73
C ALA A 9 8.02 -10.55 -20.94
N GLN A 10 6.91 -11.09 -21.45
CA GLN A 10 6.19 -12.19 -20.82
C GLN A 10 7.06 -13.45 -20.69
N ALA A 11 7.85 -13.78 -21.74
CA ALA A 11 8.76 -14.92 -21.69
C ALA A 11 9.78 -14.74 -20.57
N LYS A 12 10.42 -13.57 -20.50
CA LYS A 12 11.38 -13.24 -19.43
C LYS A 12 10.76 -13.30 -18.02
N MET A 13 9.51 -12.85 -17.86
CA MET A 13 8.81 -12.92 -16.58
C MET A 13 8.50 -14.37 -16.19
N ARG A 14 8.06 -15.22 -17.14
CA ARG A 14 7.84 -16.65 -16.89
C ARG A 14 9.11 -17.36 -16.50
N ASP A 15 10.21 -17.10 -17.21
CA ASP A 15 11.54 -17.69 -16.92
C ASP A 15 12.06 -17.29 -15.55
N ALA A 16 11.69 -16.09 -15.08
CA ALA A 16 12.00 -15.58 -13.74
C ALA A 16 11.04 -16.09 -12.64
N GLY A 17 10.06 -16.92 -12.99
CA GLY A 17 9.09 -17.46 -12.02
C GLY A 17 8.07 -16.43 -11.50
N VAL A 18 7.80 -15.36 -12.25
CA VAL A 18 6.81 -14.36 -11.88
C VAL A 18 5.42 -14.98 -11.91
N ASP A 19 4.60 -14.65 -10.93
CA ASP A 19 3.22 -15.12 -10.81
C ASP A 19 2.40 -14.79 -12.08
N PRO A 20 1.63 -15.75 -12.63
CA PRO A 20 0.81 -15.53 -13.83
C PRO A 20 -0.10 -14.30 -13.74
N ILE A 21 -0.71 -14.02 -12.58
CA ILE A 21 -1.55 -12.83 -12.37
C ILE A 21 -0.75 -11.56 -12.59
N ALA A 22 0.48 -11.50 -12.10
CA ALA A 22 1.35 -10.33 -12.31
C ALA A 22 1.73 -10.16 -13.80
N ILE A 23 1.94 -11.26 -14.53
CA ILE A 23 2.19 -11.23 -15.98
C ILE A 23 0.96 -10.70 -16.73
N ASP A 24 -0.24 -11.12 -16.35
CA ASP A 24 -1.48 -10.67 -16.98
C ASP A 24 -1.73 -9.17 -16.71
N VAL A 25 -1.52 -8.70 -15.50
CA VAL A 25 -1.61 -7.27 -15.13
C VAL A 25 -0.60 -6.45 -15.93
N PHE A 26 0.67 -6.89 -15.98
CA PHE A 26 1.70 -6.23 -16.80
C PHE A 26 1.30 -6.16 -18.27
N SER A 27 0.78 -7.24 -18.83
CA SER A 27 0.35 -7.33 -20.22
C SER A 27 -0.79 -6.38 -20.54
N SER A 28 -1.74 -6.24 -19.61
CA SER A 28 -2.84 -5.29 -19.71
C SER A 28 -2.31 -3.84 -19.75
N TYR A 29 -1.41 -3.46 -18.86
CA TYR A 29 -0.83 -2.10 -18.87
C TYR A 29 0.03 -1.86 -20.11
N TYR A 30 0.82 -2.84 -20.55
CA TYR A 30 1.58 -2.73 -21.78
C TYR A 30 0.69 -2.44 -22.99
N THR A 31 -0.43 -3.16 -23.10
CA THR A 31 -1.43 -2.97 -24.16
C THR A 31 -2.07 -1.58 -24.07
N GLN A 32 -2.46 -1.14 -22.88
CA GLN A 32 -3.03 0.20 -22.69
C GLN A 32 -2.07 1.31 -23.15
N ILE A 33 -0.78 1.20 -22.81
CA ILE A 33 0.22 2.17 -23.25
C ILE A 33 0.42 2.11 -24.78
N LYS A 34 0.42 0.89 -25.37
CA LYS A 34 0.48 0.70 -26.83
C LYS A 34 -0.70 1.39 -27.54
N GLU A 35 -1.88 1.36 -26.93
CA GLU A 35 -3.10 2.02 -27.41
C GLU A 35 -3.13 3.53 -27.17
N GLY A 36 -2.09 4.10 -26.56
CA GLY A 36 -1.99 5.52 -26.24
C GLY A 36 -2.76 5.96 -25.00
N ARG A 37 -3.19 5.02 -24.15
CA ARG A 37 -3.80 5.36 -22.86
C ARG A 37 -2.73 5.88 -21.93
N THR A 38 -2.90 7.12 -21.48
CA THR A 38 -1.92 7.85 -20.66
C THR A 38 -2.18 7.76 -19.16
N GLY A 39 -3.31 7.15 -18.75
CA GLY A 39 -3.73 7.13 -17.35
C GLY A 39 -4.27 8.49 -16.87
N ILE A 40 -4.42 9.46 -17.75
CA ILE A 40 -5.04 10.74 -17.44
C ILE A 40 -6.56 10.54 -17.37
N ILE A 41 -7.16 11.00 -16.29
CA ILE A 41 -8.62 11.08 -16.15
C ILE A 41 -9.04 12.45 -16.70
N PRO A 42 -9.83 12.49 -17.83
CA PRO A 42 -10.29 13.76 -18.37
C PRO A 42 -11.18 14.49 -17.35
N GLU A 43 -11.02 15.82 -17.25
CA GLU A 43 -11.77 16.66 -16.31
C GLU A 43 -13.29 16.55 -16.53
N ASP A 44 -13.73 16.40 -17.77
CA ASP A 44 -15.13 16.24 -18.16
C ASP A 44 -15.72 14.85 -17.81
N SER A 45 -14.88 13.89 -17.43
CA SER A 45 -15.30 12.55 -17.01
C SER A 45 -15.53 12.41 -15.50
N ILE A 46 -15.24 13.44 -14.73
CA ILE A 46 -15.40 13.45 -13.27
C ILE A 46 -16.44 14.49 -12.85
N SER A 47 -17.10 14.23 -11.75
CA SER A 47 -18.03 15.16 -11.12
C SER A 47 -17.67 15.33 -9.65
N PRO A 48 -17.81 16.55 -9.09
CA PRO A 48 -17.60 16.75 -7.67
C PRO A 48 -18.55 15.87 -6.85
N LEU A 49 -18.02 15.23 -5.81
CA LEU A 49 -18.83 14.59 -4.78
C LEU A 49 -19.36 15.70 -3.86
N THR A 50 -20.64 16.07 -4.02
CA THR A 50 -21.24 17.21 -3.31
C THR A 50 -21.80 16.86 -1.94
N ASP A 51 -22.06 15.60 -1.69
CA ASP A 51 -22.64 15.12 -0.44
C ASP A 51 -21.91 13.82 0.01
N PRO A 52 -20.66 13.93 0.48
CA PRO A 52 -19.92 12.78 0.98
C PRO A 52 -20.48 12.34 2.32
N ASP A 53 -20.49 11.03 2.55
CA ASP A 53 -20.81 10.46 3.87
C ASP A 53 -19.86 11.06 4.93
N ARG A 54 -20.41 11.48 6.06
CA ARG A 54 -19.67 12.05 7.18
C ARG A 54 -19.51 11.00 8.27
N LEU A 55 -18.31 10.89 8.80
CA LEU A 55 -18.02 9.94 9.89
C LEU A 55 -18.94 10.15 11.11
N ASP A 56 -19.26 11.43 11.41
CA ASP A 56 -20.11 11.79 12.54
C ASP A 56 -21.58 11.31 12.39
N ASP A 57 -22.01 11.03 11.16
CA ASP A 57 -23.36 10.58 10.83
C ASP A 57 -23.44 9.03 10.76
N VAL A 58 -22.30 8.34 10.87
CA VAL A 58 -22.22 6.88 10.82
C VAL A 58 -22.32 6.33 12.24
N THR A 59 -23.35 5.54 12.50
CA THR A 59 -23.48 4.78 13.74
C THR A 59 -23.21 3.31 13.44
N VAL A 60 -22.23 2.73 14.14
CA VAL A 60 -21.88 1.31 14.03
C VAL A 60 -22.13 0.65 15.37
N ASP A 61 -22.80 -0.50 15.35
CA ASP A 61 -22.97 -1.34 16.53
C ASP A 61 -21.62 -1.87 17.04
N ASP A 62 -21.40 -1.88 18.34
CA ASP A 62 -20.12 -2.27 18.95
C ASP A 62 -19.75 -3.72 18.61
N GLU A 63 -20.71 -4.62 18.48
CA GLU A 63 -20.48 -6.02 18.11
C GLU A 63 -20.01 -6.12 16.65
N VAL A 64 -20.64 -5.36 15.74
CA VAL A 64 -20.24 -5.27 14.33
C VAL A 64 -18.85 -4.66 14.20
N ALA A 65 -18.53 -3.64 14.97
CA ALA A 65 -17.21 -3.02 14.98
C ALA A 65 -16.13 -3.98 15.48
N ALA A 66 -16.41 -4.74 16.55
CA ALA A 66 -15.50 -5.72 17.11
C ALA A 66 -15.21 -6.87 16.11
N ASP A 67 -16.26 -7.40 15.48
CA ASP A 67 -16.13 -8.45 14.46
C ASP A 67 -15.32 -7.96 13.26
N ALA A 68 -15.58 -6.75 12.75
CA ALA A 68 -14.83 -6.15 11.67
C ALA A 68 -13.34 -5.98 12.02
N LEU A 69 -13.02 -5.57 13.25
CA LEU A 69 -11.65 -5.43 13.71
C LEU A 69 -10.92 -6.77 13.81
N ASP A 70 -11.59 -7.84 14.23
CA ASP A 70 -11.00 -9.19 14.29
C ASP A 70 -10.68 -9.77 12.90
N HIS A 71 -11.40 -9.32 11.87
CA HIS A 71 -11.17 -9.68 10.47
C HIS A 71 -10.27 -8.66 9.72
N THR A 72 -9.76 -7.64 10.41
CA THR A 72 -8.91 -6.61 9.82
C THR A 72 -7.43 -6.94 9.97
N VAL A 73 -6.65 -6.71 8.91
CA VAL A 73 -5.20 -6.71 8.91
C VAL A 73 -4.68 -5.35 8.45
N ILE A 74 -3.65 -4.85 9.11
CA ILE A 74 -3.00 -3.58 8.74
C ILE A 74 -1.74 -3.90 7.93
N ILE A 75 -1.66 -3.40 6.70
CA ILE A 75 -0.47 -3.51 5.86
C ILE A 75 0.17 -2.13 5.75
N LYS A 76 1.36 -1.97 6.33
CA LYS A 76 2.14 -0.75 6.25
C LYS A 76 3.18 -0.86 5.13
N LEU A 77 3.03 -0.04 4.10
CA LEU A 77 4.05 0.10 3.05
C LEU A 77 5.32 0.72 3.66
N ASN A 78 6.43 0.00 3.55
CA ASN A 78 7.69 0.36 4.21
C ASN A 78 8.92 0.19 3.29
N GLY A 79 8.71 0.14 1.97
CA GLY A 79 9.76 -0.14 0.98
C GLY A 79 10.61 1.07 0.57
N GLY A 80 10.27 2.28 1.01
CA GLY A 80 10.96 3.52 0.60
C GLY A 80 12.14 3.89 1.48
N LEU A 81 13.26 4.26 0.84
CA LEU A 81 14.39 4.89 1.50
C LEU A 81 14.16 6.40 1.69
N GLY A 82 14.77 6.96 2.72
CA GLY A 82 14.68 8.39 3.04
C GLY A 82 15.71 9.27 2.30
N THR A 83 16.15 8.88 1.11
CA THR A 83 17.25 9.54 0.38
C THR A 83 17.02 11.02 0.12
N SER A 84 15.79 11.43 -0.19
CA SER A 84 15.43 12.84 -0.35
C SER A 84 15.53 13.67 0.93
N MET A 85 15.65 13.01 2.08
CA MET A 85 15.81 13.61 3.42
C MET A 85 17.18 13.33 4.03
N GLY A 86 18.14 12.88 3.20
CA GLY A 86 19.52 12.57 3.65
C GLY A 86 19.63 11.29 4.48
N LEU A 87 18.63 10.40 4.44
CA LEU A 87 18.69 9.11 5.10
C LEU A 87 19.14 8.02 4.13
N ASP A 88 19.97 7.10 4.63
CA ASP A 88 20.45 5.90 3.94
C ASP A 88 19.69 4.62 4.32
N ARG A 89 18.58 4.76 5.05
CA ARG A 89 17.77 3.68 5.63
C ARG A 89 16.27 3.88 5.36
N ALA A 90 15.46 2.95 5.87
CA ALA A 90 14.01 3.01 5.74
C ALA A 90 13.45 4.35 6.21
N LYS A 91 12.64 5.01 5.37
CA LYS A 91 12.05 6.34 5.63
C LYS A 91 11.23 6.39 6.91
N SER A 92 10.61 5.29 7.29
CA SER A 92 9.83 5.16 8.52
C SER A 92 10.66 5.26 9.80
N LEU A 93 11.98 5.10 9.72
CA LEU A 93 12.91 5.28 10.85
C LEU A 93 13.31 6.73 11.10
N LEU A 94 12.79 7.68 10.30
CA LEU A 94 13.02 9.10 10.54
C LEU A 94 12.54 9.50 11.93
N PRO A 95 13.40 10.08 12.78
CA PRO A 95 13.00 10.60 14.09
C PRO A 95 11.98 11.73 13.93
N VAL A 96 10.89 11.67 14.68
CA VAL A 96 9.80 12.65 14.59
C VAL A 96 9.66 13.46 15.89
N ARG A 97 9.38 12.78 17.00
CA ARG A 97 9.09 13.44 18.28
C ARG A 97 9.51 12.56 19.46
N ASN A 98 10.10 13.19 20.48
CA ASN A 98 10.48 12.52 21.74
C ASN A 98 11.36 11.27 21.51
N GLY A 99 12.28 11.30 20.56
CA GLY A 99 13.14 10.17 20.24
C GLY A 99 12.44 9.01 19.53
N LYS A 100 11.17 9.16 19.15
CA LYS A 100 10.41 8.15 18.40
C LYS A 100 10.47 8.40 16.90
N SER A 101 10.61 7.34 16.14
CA SER A 101 10.47 7.33 14.69
C SER A 101 8.99 7.27 14.26
N PHE A 102 8.72 7.46 12.98
CA PHE A 102 7.38 7.17 12.43
C PHE A 102 6.96 5.73 12.69
N LEU A 103 7.89 4.78 12.58
CA LEU A 103 7.63 3.37 12.84
C LEU A 103 7.15 3.14 14.28
N ASP A 104 7.86 3.73 15.26
CA ASP A 104 7.47 3.62 16.68
C ASP A 104 6.08 4.17 16.94
N ILE A 105 5.74 5.29 16.30
CA ILE A 105 4.42 5.91 16.44
C ILE A 105 3.33 5.01 15.86
N ILE A 106 3.54 4.48 14.64
CA ILE A 106 2.58 3.58 13.98
C ILE A 106 2.36 2.30 14.81
N VAL A 107 3.44 1.67 15.27
CA VAL A 107 3.36 0.49 16.14
C VAL A 107 2.62 0.82 17.43
N GLY A 108 2.91 1.98 18.02
CA GLY A 108 2.23 2.46 19.22
C GLY A 108 0.72 2.63 19.02
N GLN A 109 0.30 3.21 17.89
CA GLN A 109 -1.12 3.36 17.54
C GLN A 109 -1.83 2.01 17.37
N VAL A 110 -1.21 1.07 16.67
CA VAL A 110 -1.78 -0.28 16.49
C VAL A 110 -1.90 -1.01 17.83
N ARG A 111 -0.89 -0.90 18.70
CA ARG A 111 -0.95 -1.49 20.04
C ARG A 111 -2.06 -0.90 20.89
N ALA A 112 -2.20 0.42 20.88
CA ALA A 112 -3.28 1.09 21.59
C ALA A 112 -4.67 0.66 21.07
N ALA A 113 -4.84 0.53 19.76
CA ALA A 113 -6.09 0.03 19.18
C ALA A 113 -6.39 -1.43 19.59
N ARG A 114 -5.38 -2.30 19.61
CA ARG A 114 -5.53 -3.67 20.13
C ARG A 114 -5.99 -3.70 21.58
N GLU A 115 -5.37 -2.89 22.43
CA GLU A 115 -5.72 -2.81 23.85
C GLU A 115 -7.13 -2.23 24.06
N GLN A 116 -7.47 -1.19 23.30
CA GLN A 116 -8.77 -0.51 23.42
C GLN A 116 -9.93 -1.39 22.99
N HIS A 117 -9.75 -2.16 21.91
CA HIS A 117 -10.83 -2.92 21.28
C HIS A 117 -10.75 -4.45 21.53
N GLY A 118 -9.70 -4.93 22.20
CA GLY A 118 -9.49 -6.38 22.40
C GLY A 118 -9.22 -7.16 21.11
N ALA A 119 -8.92 -6.46 20.00
CA ALA A 119 -8.79 -7.04 18.68
C ALA A 119 -7.35 -7.49 18.35
N ARG A 120 -7.21 -8.51 17.48
CA ARG A 120 -5.89 -9.01 17.05
C ARG A 120 -5.10 -8.01 16.22
N LEU A 121 -5.76 -7.34 15.27
CA LEU A 121 -5.21 -6.33 14.35
C LEU A 121 -3.75 -6.64 13.93
N PRO A 122 -3.49 -7.71 13.17
CA PRO A 122 -2.14 -8.02 12.70
C PRO A 122 -1.55 -6.85 11.93
N LEU A 123 -0.29 -6.51 12.23
CA LEU A 123 0.45 -5.48 11.50
C LEU A 123 1.54 -6.14 10.68
N LEU A 124 1.46 -5.98 9.35
CA LEU A 124 2.43 -6.46 8.39
C LEU A 124 3.20 -5.29 7.80
N PHE A 125 4.51 -5.43 7.68
CA PHE A 125 5.35 -4.49 6.95
C PHE A 125 5.62 -5.02 5.55
N MET A 126 5.32 -4.22 4.54
CA MET A 126 5.71 -4.48 3.17
C MET A 126 7.02 -3.76 2.90
N ASP A 127 8.12 -4.45 3.15
CA ASP A 127 9.47 -3.95 2.95
C ASP A 127 9.96 -4.16 1.51
N SER A 128 10.94 -3.39 1.10
CA SER A 128 11.79 -3.68 -0.04
C SER A 128 13.04 -4.45 0.42
N PHE A 129 13.81 -4.97 -0.52
CA PHE A 129 15.11 -5.58 -0.21
C PHE A 129 16.06 -4.63 0.53
N ASN A 130 15.90 -3.31 0.33
CA ASN A 130 16.75 -2.28 0.93
C ASN A 130 16.27 -1.80 2.31
N THR A 131 15.06 -2.11 2.71
CA THR A 131 14.47 -1.62 3.98
C THR A 131 14.17 -2.71 4.98
N ARG A 132 14.24 -3.98 4.54
CA ARG A 132 13.92 -5.12 5.39
C ARG A 132 14.82 -5.21 6.61
N ASP A 133 16.13 -5.16 6.40
CA ASP A 133 17.10 -5.36 7.48
C ASP A 133 17.12 -4.18 8.48
N ASP A 134 16.71 -3.00 8.05
CA ASP A 134 16.52 -1.83 8.91
C ASP A 134 15.28 -1.97 9.82
N THR A 135 14.29 -2.76 9.37
CA THR A 135 12.98 -2.86 10.02
C THR A 135 12.91 -4.00 11.04
N LEU A 136 13.73 -5.05 10.84
CA LEU A 136 13.81 -6.23 11.70
C LEU A 136 14.78 -6.03 12.85
#